data_202b8c180bf892a95389519c411986b4
#
_entry.id   202b8c180bf892a95389519c411986b4
#
_cell.length_a   1.000
_cell.length_b   1.000
_cell.length_c   1.000
_cell.angle_alpha   90.00
_cell.angle_beta   90.00
_cell.angle_gamma   90.00
#
_symmetry.space_group_name_H-M   'P 1'
#
loop_
_entity.id
_entity.type
_entity.pdbx_description
1 polymer ?
#
loop_
_entity_poly.entity_id
_entity_poly.type
_entity_poly.pdbx_seq_one_letter_code
_entity_poly.pdbx_strand_id
1 'polypeptide(L)'
;MNLGVVMPVELGMAGDPATVLEFARTAEALGFDEISAVEHAVVIANTGSEYPYSPTGKSHLPDDCPLPDPLELLSFVAGATSRLGLATGVLVAPNHNPVVLAKRLATLDRLSGGRTRICLGVGWMREEIEACGGDFTRRGRTTDEAIAVMRALWAGGADGVDFAGEFHSFHGACSFPKPMRESGVPLYIGGHSAAAARRAGRLGDGFQPLGLGGDDLAAAVAVMRTAASDAGRDPSGVALVLGATLPRMDASKAEWAAALGADRILLSASRRATTLDAVLDEMAACAERMHLA
;
A
#
# COMPACT_ATOMS: atom_id res chain seq x y z
N MET A 1 16.26 -8.08 -5.82
CA MET A 1 15.04 -8.13 -4.96
C MET A 1 14.98 -6.85 -4.16
N ASN A 2 13.92 -6.06 -4.31
CA ASN A 2 13.76 -4.84 -3.50
C ASN A 2 13.22 -5.20 -2.12
N LEU A 3 13.72 -4.55 -1.06
CA LEU A 3 13.28 -4.77 0.32
C LEU A 3 12.71 -3.50 0.91
N GLY A 4 11.44 -3.53 1.29
CA GLY A 4 10.78 -2.44 2.00
C GLY A 4 10.54 -2.80 3.46
N VAL A 5 10.37 -1.79 4.31
CA VAL A 5 10.02 -1.97 5.72
C VAL A 5 8.65 -1.36 6.03
N VAL A 6 7.87 -2.05 6.86
CA VAL A 6 6.56 -1.57 7.31
C VAL A 6 6.75 -0.74 8.58
N MET A 7 6.17 0.47 8.62
CA MET A 7 6.15 1.29 9.82
C MET A 7 5.40 0.53 10.94
N PRO A 8 6.03 0.31 12.10
CA PRO A 8 5.43 -0.45 13.20
C PRO A 8 4.43 0.39 14.00
N VAL A 9 3.30 0.72 13.38
CA VAL A 9 2.26 1.60 13.96
C VAL A 9 1.63 1.03 15.22
N GLU A 10 1.55 -0.30 15.33
CA GLU A 10 1.02 -1.01 16.50
C GLU A 10 1.80 -0.76 17.79
N LEU A 11 3.03 -0.27 17.69
CA LEU A 11 3.83 0.13 18.85
C LEU A 11 3.53 1.56 19.32
N GLY A 12 2.56 2.25 18.70
CA GLY A 12 2.19 3.62 19.05
C GLY A 12 3.23 4.69 18.69
N MET A 13 4.31 4.31 18.04
CA MET A 13 5.46 5.19 17.75
C MET A 13 5.20 6.17 16.59
N ALA A 14 4.24 5.85 15.73
CA ALA A 14 3.96 6.67 14.54
C ALA A 14 3.33 8.05 14.87
N GLY A 15 2.91 8.28 16.13
CA GLY A 15 2.45 9.57 16.63
C GLY A 15 3.57 10.53 17.03
N ASP A 16 4.82 10.06 17.17
CA ASP A 16 5.97 10.90 17.54
C ASP A 16 6.85 11.21 16.32
N PRO A 17 7.01 12.50 15.94
CA PRO A 17 7.75 12.88 14.74
C PRO A 17 9.24 12.52 14.80
N ALA A 18 9.87 12.52 15.98
CA ALA A 18 11.28 12.15 16.10
C ALA A 18 11.48 10.66 15.78
N THR A 19 10.63 9.81 16.34
CA THR A 19 10.59 8.38 16.11
C THR A 19 10.34 8.03 14.64
N VAL A 20 9.39 8.71 13.99
CA VAL A 20 9.10 8.53 12.56
C VAL A 20 10.33 8.85 11.70
N LEU A 21 11.01 9.96 11.99
CA LEU A 21 12.20 10.37 11.24
C LEU A 21 13.40 9.45 11.49
N GLU A 22 13.58 8.99 12.72
CA GLU A 22 14.65 8.06 13.06
C GLU A 22 14.46 6.73 12.33
N PHE A 23 13.25 6.17 12.35
CA PHE A 23 12.92 4.94 11.61
C PHE A 23 13.17 5.11 10.10
N ALA A 24 12.66 6.19 9.50
CA ALA A 24 12.77 6.41 8.05
C ALA A 24 14.23 6.65 7.61
N ARG A 25 14.98 7.45 8.35
CA ARG A 25 16.40 7.72 8.06
C ARG A 25 17.27 6.48 8.24
N THR A 26 16.99 5.68 9.27
CA THR A 26 17.68 4.40 9.48
C THR A 26 17.38 3.43 8.36
N ALA A 27 16.11 3.32 7.92
CA ALA A 27 15.75 2.50 6.77
C ALA A 27 16.53 2.93 5.51
N GLU A 28 16.59 4.23 5.22
CA GLU A 28 17.35 4.76 4.08
C GLU A 28 18.86 4.53 4.21
N ALA A 29 19.42 4.72 5.40
CA ALA A 29 20.85 4.52 5.67
C ALA A 29 21.28 3.05 5.57
N LEU A 30 20.41 2.13 5.99
CA LEU A 30 20.63 0.68 5.90
C LEU A 30 20.38 0.11 4.49
N GLY A 31 19.98 0.94 3.52
CA GLY A 31 19.79 0.51 2.14
C GLY A 31 18.44 -0.17 1.84
N PHE A 32 17.42 -0.02 2.70
CA PHE A 32 16.08 -0.45 2.34
C PHE A 32 15.51 0.42 1.22
N ASP A 33 14.75 -0.20 0.32
CA ASP A 33 14.22 0.47 -0.87
C ASP A 33 13.00 1.34 -0.59
N GLU A 34 12.16 0.99 0.40
CA GLU A 34 10.94 1.75 0.71
C GLU A 34 10.48 1.57 2.16
N ILE A 35 9.68 2.55 2.59
CA ILE A 35 8.85 2.48 3.80
C ILE A 35 7.39 2.32 3.39
N SER A 36 6.63 1.50 4.13
CA SER A 36 5.20 1.30 3.92
C SER A 36 4.40 1.73 5.15
N ALA A 37 3.40 2.58 4.93
CA ALA A 37 2.44 3.02 5.94
C ALA A 37 1.08 2.35 5.74
N VAL A 38 0.37 2.08 6.84
CA VAL A 38 -0.98 1.52 6.84
C VAL A 38 -2.01 2.61 7.13
N GLU A 39 -3.29 2.33 6.86
CA GLU A 39 -4.37 3.28 7.10
C GLU A 39 -5.48 2.68 7.95
N HIS A 40 -5.94 3.47 8.90
CA HIS A 40 -7.30 3.53 9.40
C HIS A 40 -7.66 5.01 9.59
N ALA A 41 -8.76 5.46 8.97
CA ALA A 41 -9.26 6.81 9.17
C ALA A 41 -9.81 6.97 10.60
N VAL A 42 -10.46 5.93 11.09
CA VAL A 42 -10.91 5.77 12.48
C VAL A 42 -10.85 4.30 12.87
N VAL A 43 -10.51 4.03 14.11
CA VAL A 43 -10.66 2.70 14.72
C VAL A 43 -11.99 2.69 15.47
N ILE A 44 -12.81 1.69 15.21
CA ILE A 44 -14.13 1.57 15.85
C ILE A 44 -14.02 0.64 17.06
N ALA A 45 -14.18 1.20 18.25
CA ALA A 45 -14.20 0.43 19.49
C ALA A 45 -15.35 -0.59 19.47
N ASN A 46 -15.07 -1.83 19.83
CA ASN A 46 -16.05 -2.92 19.84
C ASN A 46 -16.73 -3.14 18.47
N THR A 47 -15.98 -2.99 17.37
CA THR A 47 -16.50 -3.25 16.01
C THR A 47 -17.14 -4.64 15.90
N GLY A 48 -18.22 -4.74 15.12
CA GLY A 48 -18.82 -6.01 14.72
C GLY A 48 -18.12 -6.68 13.54
N SER A 49 -17.23 -5.95 12.85
CA SER A 49 -16.45 -6.46 11.72
C SER A 49 -15.32 -7.38 12.17
N GLU A 50 -15.13 -8.50 11.48
CA GLU A 50 -14.03 -9.44 11.74
C GLU A 50 -12.78 -9.05 10.96
N TYR A 51 -11.63 -9.00 11.65
CA TYR A 51 -10.33 -8.78 11.02
C TYR A 51 -9.86 -10.05 10.29
N PRO A 52 -9.76 -10.02 8.95
CA PRO A 52 -9.60 -11.23 8.16
C PRO A 52 -8.21 -11.88 8.24
N TYR A 53 -7.24 -11.20 8.86
CA TYR A 53 -5.85 -11.67 8.99
C TYR A 53 -5.53 -12.21 10.40
N SER A 54 -6.55 -12.38 11.23
CA SER A 54 -6.40 -12.93 12.58
C SER A 54 -7.26 -14.18 12.75
N PRO A 55 -6.73 -15.27 13.32
CA PRO A 55 -7.53 -16.47 13.61
C PRO A 55 -8.68 -16.22 14.58
N THR A 56 -8.60 -15.16 15.36
CA THR A 56 -9.62 -14.77 16.35
C THR A 56 -10.63 -13.76 15.80
N GLY A 57 -10.45 -13.30 14.56
CA GLY A 57 -11.25 -12.22 13.96
C GLY A 57 -11.01 -10.83 14.58
N LYS A 58 -10.10 -10.71 15.56
CA LYS A 58 -9.79 -9.44 16.22
C LYS A 58 -8.55 -8.79 15.62
N SER A 59 -8.61 -7.48 15.40
CA SER A 59 -7.44 -6.67 15.12
C SER A 59 -6.46 -6.69 16.30
N HIS A 60 -5.17 -6.61 16.00
CA HIS A 60 -4.14 -6.44 17.01
C HIS A 60 -3.87 -4.97 17.35
N LEU A 61 -4.47 -4.06 16.58
CA LEU A 61 -4.32 -2.63 16.77
C LEU A 61 -5.13 -2.18 18.00
N PRO A 62 -4.53 -1.49 18.98
CA PRO A 62 -5.27 -0.87 20.09
C PRO A 62 -6.26 0.17 19.56
N ASP A 63 -7.41 0.31 20.23
CA ASP A 63 -8.45 1.27 19.82
C ASP A 63 -7.98 2.73 19.90
N ASP A 64 -7.00 3.02 20.74
CA ASP A 64 -6.37 4.34 20.95
C ASP A 64 -5.00 4.48 20.28
N CYS A 65 -4.65 3.56 19.37
CA CYS A 65 -3.39 3.61 18.65
C CYS A 65 -3.25 4.91 17.87
N PRO A 66 -2.17 5.69 18.10
CA PRO A 66 -1.92 6.90 17.32
C PRO A 66 -1.46 6.52 15.90
N LEU A 67 -2.45 6.41 15.02
CA LEU A 67 -2.26 6.05 13.61
C LEU A 67 -2.42 7.31 12.76
N PRO A 68 -1.34 7.95 12.29
CA PRO A 68 -1.45 9.11 11.42
C PRO A 68 -1.97 8.72 10.03
N ASP A 69 -2.60 9.70 9.36
CA ASP A 69 -2.94 9.56 7.93
C ASP A 69 -1.67 9.16 7.14
N PRO A 70 -1.71 8.08 6.33
CA PRO A 70 -0.53 7.57 5.67
C PRO A 70 0.06 8.56 4.65
N LEU A 71 -0.74 9.40 3.99
CA LEU A 71 -0.25 10.36 3.01
C LEU A 71 0.43 11.55 3.67
N GLU A 72 -0.08 12.01 4.82
CA GLU A 72 0.57 13.06 5.61
C GLU A 72 1.89 12.55 6.22
N LEU A 73 1.88 11.33 6.77
CA LEU A 73 3.08 10.66 7.27
C LEU A 73 4.14 10.51 6.17
N LEU A 74 3.76 10.00 5.01
CA LEU A 74 4.68 9.79 3.89
C LEU A 74 5.17 11.13 3.31
N SER A 75 4.36 12.20 3.34
CA SER A 75 4.80 13.54 2.96
C SER A 75 5.86 14.08 3.91
N PHE A 76 5.69 13.84 5.22
CA PHE A 76 6.68 14.22 6.23
C PHE A 76 8.00 13.45 6.05
N VAL A 77 7.93 12.15 5.80
CA VAL A 77 9.10 11.30 5.48
C VAL A 77 9.77 11.73 4.18
N ALA A 78 8.98 12.10 3.15
CA ALA A 78 9.49 12.55 1.86
C ALA A 78 10.44 13.74 1.99
N GLY A 79 10.10 14.69 2.86
CA GLY A 79 10.93 15.87 3.12
C GLY A 79 12.22 15.59 3.90
N ALA A 80 12.33 14.42 4.53
CA ALA A 80 13.46 14.04 5.38
C ALA A 80 14.37 12.97 4.79
N THR A 81 13.99 12.39 3.64
CA THR A 81 14.69 11.32 2.92
C THR A 81 14.89 11.70 1.45
N SER A 82 15.85 11.09 0.78
CA SER A 82 16.20 11.41 -0.61
C SER A 82 16.01 10.27 -1.61
N ARG A 83 16.10 9.02 -1.16
CA ARG A 83 16.04 7.81 -2.00
C ARG A 83 14.90 6.88 -1.61
N LEU A 84 14.54 6.86 -0.31
CA LEU A 84 13.57 5.94 0.26
C LEU A 84 12.22 6.04 -0.45
N GLY A 85 11.74 4.93 -1.01
CA GLY A 85 10.41 4.80 -1.59
C GLY A 85 9.31 4.98 -0.55
N LEU A 86 8.18 5.49 -0.97
CA LEU A 86 7.05 5.85 -0.13
C LEU A 86 5.83 5.02 -0.54
N ALA A 87 5.46 4.05 0.27
CA ALA A 87 4.40 3.12 -0.05
C ALA A 87 3.28 3.10 0.98
N THR A 88 2.09 2.68 0.56
CA THR A 88 1.01 2.31 1.48
C THR A 88 0.81 0.80 1.48
N GLY A 89 0.37 0.26 2.60
CA GLY A 89 0.14 -1.17 2.71
C GLY A 89 -0.98 -1.57 3.68
N VAL A 90 -2.23 -1.09 3.45
CA VAL A 90 -2.84 -0.47 2.28
C VAL A 90 -3.40 0.93 2.60
N LEU A 91 -3.75 1.71 1.56
CA LEU A 91 -4.65 2.85 1.66
C LEU A 91 -6.07 2.34 1.32
N VAL A 92 -7.03 2.65 2.15
CA VAL A 92 -8.41 2.13 2.03
C VAL A 92 -9.21 3.00 1.05
N ALA A 93 -9.22 2.64 -0.22
CA ALA A 93 -9.80 3.47 -1.28
C ALA A 93 -11.25 3.96 -1.01
N PRO A 94 -12.18 3.14 -0.45
CA PRO A 94 -13.54 3.58 -0.15
C PRO A 94 -13.67 4.68 0.92
N ASN A 95 -12.63 4.92 1.72
CA ASN A 95 -12.60 5.99 2.72
C ASN A 95 -12.37 7.37 2.10
N HIS A 96 -12.03 7.44 0.79
CA HIS A 96 -11.61 8.67 0.13
C HIS A 96 -12.50 9.07 -1.03
N ASN A 97 -12.66 10.39 -1.23
CA ASN A 97 -13.12 10.92 -2.51
C ASN A 97 -11.99 10.78 -3.55
N PRO A 98 -12.18 10.09 -4.67
CA PRO A 98 -11.10 9.79 -5.61
C PRO A 98 -10.56 11.02 -6.35
N VAL A 99 -11.33 12.09 -6.49
CA VAL A 99 -10.86 13.35 -7.11
C VAL A 99 -9.85 14.03 -6.18
N VAL A 100 -10.17 14.09 -4.89
CA VAL A 100 -9.26 14.64 -3.88
C VAL A 100 -8.04 13.74 -3.72
N LEU A 101 -8.23 12.41 -3.71
CA LEU A 101 -7.15 11.45 -3.60
C LEU A 101 -6.19 11.54 -4.79
N ALA A 102 -6.70 11.67 -6.03
CA ALA A 102 -5.87 11.87 -7.21
C ALA A 102 -4.94 13.09 -7.08
N LYS A 103 -5.47 14.21 -6.54
CA LYS A 103 -4.70 15.42 -6.26
C LYS A 103 -3.61 15.18 -5.22
N ARG A 104 -3.96 14.56 -4.08
CA ARG A 104 -3.01 14.31 -2.98
C ARG A 104 -1.87 13.41 -3.45
N LEU A 105 -2.18 12.30 -4.14
CA LEU A 105 -1.19 11.36 -4.66
C LEU A 105 -0.25 12.00 -5.69
N ALA A 106 -0.78 12.76 -6.64
CA ALA A 106 0.06 13.48 -7.60
C ALA A 106 0.96 14.53 -6.93
N THR A 107 0.47 15.18 -5.87
CA THR A 107 1.26 16.14 -5.10
C THR A 107 2.39 15.45 -4.36
N LEU A 108 2.11 14.36 -3.62
CA LEU A 108 3.12 13.59 -2.91
C LEU A 108 4.17 13.04 -3.90
N ASP A 109 3.72 12.51 -5.05
CA ASP A 109 4.63 11.99 -6.07
C ASP A 109 5.57 13.06 -6.61
N ARG A 110 5.07 14.28 -6.87
CA ARG A 110 5.91 15.43 -7.27
C ARG A 110 6.89 15.85 -6.20
N LEU A 111 6.42 16.03 -4.96
CA LEU A 111 7.27 16.50 -3.86
C LEU A 111 8.33 15.47 -3.46
N SER A 112 8.05 14.19 -3.67
CA SER A 112 9.00 13.10 -3.43
C SER A 112 9.93 12.79 -4.63
N GLY A 113 9.73 13.44 -5.80
CA GLY A 113 10.52 13.14 -6.99
C GLY A 113 10.17 11.78 -7.63
N GLY A 114 8.92 11.33 -7.53
CA GLY A 114 8.45 10.08 -8.15
C GLY A 114 8.71 8.81 -7.32
N ARG A 115 8.97 8.96 -6.02
CA ARG A 115 9.26 7.83 -5.11
C ARG A 115 8.02 7.12 -4.58
N THR A 116 6.80 7.47 -5.03
CA THR A 116 5.55 6.92 -4.50
C THR A 116 5.15 5.60 -5.17
N ARG A 117 4.55 4.72 -4.37
CA ARG A 117 3.87 3.48 -4.77
C ARG A 117 2.68 3.24 -3.85
N ILE A 118 1.48 3.33 -4.37
CA ILE A 118 0.26 3.28 -3.57
C ILE A 118 -0.40 1.92 -3.70
N CYS A 119 -0.45 1.18 -2.61
CA CYS A 119 -1.24 -0.05 -2.54
C CYS A 119 -2.63 0.26 -1.97
N LEU A 120 -3.64 0.02 -2.80
CA LEU A 120 -5.04 0.25 -2.48
C LEU A 120 -5.69 -1.02 -1.92
N GLY A 121 -6.41 -0.89 -0.82
CA GLY A 121 -7.32 -1.90 -0.29
C GLY A 121 -8.78 -1.50 -0.43
N VAL A 122 -9.68 -2.48 -0.32
CA VAL A 122 -11.13 -2.22 -0.30
C VAL A 122 -11.68 -2.04 1.12
N GLY A 123 -10.85 -2.23 2.14
CA GLY A 123 -11.25 -2.17 3.55
C GLY A 123 -12.00 -3.43 4.03
N TRP A 124 -11.83 -3.74 5.30
CA TRP A 124 -12.46 -4.87 5.99
C TRP A 124 -13.47 -4.40 7.05
N MET A 125 -13.26 -3.23 7.64
CA MET A 125 -14.10 -2.68 8.71
C MET A 125 -15.27 -1.90 8.11
N ARG A 126 -16.47 -2.47 8.22
CA ARG A 126 -17.71 -1.86 7.69
C ARG A 126 -17.94 -0.49 8.29
N GLU A 127 -17.85 -0.42 9.59
CA GLU A 127 -18.19 0.78 10.37
C GLU A 127 -17.26 1.95 10.04
N GLU A 128 -15.99 1.70 9.74
CA GLU A 128 -15.06 2.72 9.30
C GLU A 128 -15.45 3.27 7.92
N ILE A 129 -15.73 2.37 6.96
CA ILE A 129 -16.13 2.78 5.60
C ILE A 129 -17.43 3.60 5.64
N GLU A 130 -18.42 3.18 6.45
CA GLU A 130 -19.67 3.87 6.60
C GLU A 130 -19.49 5.22 7.33
N ALA A 131 -18.60 5.32 8.32
CA ALA A 131 -18.24 6.57 8.97
C ALA A 131 -17.57 7.56 8.01
N CYS A 132 -16.83 7.07 7.02
CA CYS A 132 -16.24 7.87 5.94
C CYS A 132 -17.24 8.21 4.82
N GLY A 133 -18.53 7.81 4.95
CA GLY A 133 -19.58 8.07 3.97
C GLY A 133 -19.64 7.06 2.82
N GLY A 134 -18.86 5.97 2.89
CA GLY A 134 -18.87 4.92 1.89
C GLY A 134 -19.96 3.88 2.11
N ASP A 135 -20.25 3.09 1.08
CA ASP A 135 -21.13 1.90 1.15
C ASP A 135 -20.26 0.63 1.15
N PHE A 136 -20.25 -0.05 2.30
CA PHE A 136 -19.45 -1.28 2.46
C PHE A 136 -19.80 -2.36 1.43
N THR A 137 -21.07 -2.48 1.04
CA THR A 137 -21.52 -3.52 0.10
C THR A 137 -21.03 -3.27 -1.33
N ARG A 138 -20.76 -2.00 -1.66
CA ARG A 138 -20.31 -1.54 -2.98
C ARG A 138 -18.81 -1.23 -3.04
N ARG A 139 -18.08 -1.36 -1.92
CA ARG A 139 -16.66 -0.95 -1.77
C ARG A 139 -15.74 -1.44 -2.89
N GLY A 140 -15.96 -2.65 -3.42
CA GLY A 140 -15.18 -3.17 -4.54
C GLY A 140 -15.39 -2.39 -5.83
N ARG A 141 -16.66 -2.12 -6.21
CA ARG A 141 -17.00 -1.34 -7.41
C ARG A 141 -16.58 0.12 -7.27
N THR A 142 -16.77 0.69 -6.10
CA THR A 142 -16.31 2.05 -5.78
C THR A 142 -14.78 2.16 -5.93
N THR A 143 -14.02 1.15 -5.48
CA THR A 143 -12.56 1.11 -5.67
C THR A 143 -12.18 1.00 -7.16
N ASP A 144 -12.88 0.16 -7.94
CA ASP A 144 -12.62 0.01 -9.37
C ASP A 144 -12.82 1.35 -10.10
N GLU A 145 -13.92 2.07 -9.79
CA GLU A 145 -14.19 3.39 -10.36
C GLU A 145 -13.21 4.46 -9.84
N ALA A 146 -12.83 4.41 -8.56
CA ALA A 146 -11.84 5.35 -8.01
C ALA A 146 -10.50 5.29 -8.76
N ILE A 147 -10.04 4.08 -9.11
CA ILE A 147 -8.84 3.89 -9.94
C ILE A 147 -9.02 4.55 -11.31
N ALA A 148 -10.18 4.37 -11.96
CA ALA A 148 -10.47 4.97 -13.24
C ALA A 148 -10.51 6.50 -13.17
N VAL A 149 -11.17 7.07 -12.15
CA VAL A 149 -11.20 8.53 -11.89
C VAL A 149 -9.80 9.10 -11.72
N MET A 150 -8.96 8.48 -10.88
CA MET A 150 -7.60 8.96 -10.65
C MET A 150 -6.77 8.94 -11.94
N ARG A 151 -6.84 7.86 -12.71
CA ARG A 151 -6.13 7.75 -13.98
C ARG A 151 -6.62 8.77 -15.02
N ALA A 152 -7.94 8.98 -15.13
CA ALA A 152 -8.50 10.00 -16.03
C ALA A 152 -7.99 11.40 -15.69
N LEU A 153 -8.00 11.77 -14.39
CA LEU A 153 -7.49 13.06 -13.93
C LEU A 153 -5.98 13.23 -14.16
N TRP A 154 -5.18 12.17 -14.03
CA TRP A 154 -3.74 12.24 -14.29
C TRP A 154 -3.42 12.33 -15.78
N ALA A 155 -4.17 11.64 -16.64
CA ALA A 155 -3.99 11.67 -18.08
C ALA A 155 -4.53 12.96 -18.74
N GLY A 156 -5.58 13.59 -18.18
CA GLY A 156 -6.21 14.78 -18.75
C GLY A 156 -5.28 16.00 -18.83
N GLY A 157 -5.44 16.81 -19.86
CA GLY A 157 -4.66 18.04 -20.10
C GLY A 157 -5.28 19.31 -19.53
N ALA A 158 -4.83 20.46 -20.04
CA ALA A 158 -5.36 21.78 -19.69
C ALA A 158 -6.75 22.04 -20.28
N ASP A 159 -7.15 21.29 -21.30
CA ASP A 159 -8.51 21.34 -21.87
C ASP A 159 -9.55 20.63 -20.99
N GLY A 160 -9.09 19.99 -19.93
CA GLY A 160 -9.92 19.25 -18.99
C GLY A 160 -10.24 17.83 -19.45
N VAL A 161 -10.83 17.06 -18.56
CA VAL A 161 -11.31 15.71 -18.83
C VAL A 161 -12.73 15.53 -18.28
N ASP A 162 -13.54 14.81 -19.01
CA ASP A 162 -14.88 14.41 -18.60
C ASP A 162 -14.82 12.98 -18.04
N PHE A 163 -15.64 12.72 -17.04
CA PHE A 163 -15.83 11.39 -16.48
C PHE A 163 -17.30 11.17 -16.14
N ALA A 164 -17.84 10.03 -16.53
CA ALA A 164 -19.22 9.61 -16.22
C ALA A 164 -19.20 8.15 -15.75
N GLY A 165 -19.21 7.96 -14.44
CA GLY A 165 -19.22 6.65 -13.80
C GLY A 165 -20.52 6.40 -13.04
N GLU A 166 -20.56 5.30 -12.30
CA GLU A 166 -21.69 4.93 -11.44
C GLU A 166 -21.74 5.78 -10.16
N PHE A 167 -20.57 6.15 -9.63
CA PHE A 167 -20.43 6.84 -8.34
C PHE A 167 -19.95 8.27 -8.48
N HIS A 168 -19.22 8.59 -9.54
CA HIS A 168 -18.61 9.89 -9.75
C HIS A 168 -18.85 10.37 -11.19
N SER A 169 -19.12 11.66 -11.33
CA SER A 169 -19.20 12.32 -12.64
C SER A 169 -18.67 13.75 -12.54
N PHE A 170 -17.98 14.20 -13.57
CA PHE A 170 -17.52 15.59 -13.70
C PHE A 170 -17.23 15.92 -15.14
N HIS A 171 -17.22 17.23 -15.48
CA HIS A 171 -16.97 17.76 -16.80
C HIS A 171 -15.84 18.78 -16.74
N GLY A 172 -14.98 18.79 -17.74
CA GLY A 172 -13.91 19.77 -17.92
C GLY A 172 -12.92 19.85 -16.75
N ALA A 173 -12.71 18.74 -16.01
CA ALA A 173 -11.87 18.76 -14.82
C ALA A 173 -10.38 18.84 -15.18
N CYS A 174 -9.69 19.86 -14.68
CA CYS A 174 -8.24 20.02 -14.77
C CYS A 174 -7.58 19.73 -13.42
N SER A 175 -6.75 18.71 -13.34
CA SER A 175 -6.01 18.36 -12.12
C SER A 175 -4.51 18.49 -12.33
N PHE A 176 -3.88 19.44 -11.64
CA PHE A 176 -2.42 19.69 -11.60
C PHE A 176 -1.97 19.88 -10.15
N PRO A 177 -0.71 19.46 -9.78
CA PRO A 177 0.31 18.92 -10.68
C PRO A 177 -0.06 17.52 -11.18
N LYS A 178 0.59 17.11 -12.28
CA LYS A 178 0.55 15.73 -12.75
C LYS A 178 1.59 14.90 -11.96
N PRO A 179 1.43 13.57 -11.82
CA PRO A 179 2.49 12.69 -11.34
C PRO A 179 3.79 12.84 -12.13
N MET A 180 4.89 12.36 -11.59
CA MET A 180 6.20 12.37 -12.27
C MET A 180 6.21 11.48 -13.51
N ARG A 181 5.49 10.34 -13.43
CA ARG A 181 5.36 9.39 -14.55
C ARG A 181 4.12 9.73 -15.37
N GLU A 182 4.22 9.63 -16.69
CA GLU A 182 3.08 9.82 -17.60
C GLU A 182 1.96 8.80 -17.37
N SER A 183 2.31 7.57 -16.95
CA SER A 183 1.35 6.53 -16.59
C SER A 183 0.58 6.79 -15.27
N GLY A 184 0.93 7.85 -14.55
CA GLY A 184 0.38 8.18 -13.24
C GLY A 184 1.19 7.59 -12.08
N VAL A 185 0.67 7.75 -10.88
CA VAL A 185 1.23 7.10 -9.68
C VAL A 185 0.97 5.60 -9.77
N PRO A 186 1.98 4.73 -9.52
CA PRO A 186 1.77 3.28 -9.53
C PRO A 186 0.75 2.85 -8.48
N LEU A 187 -0.35 2.22 -8.93
CA LEU A 187 -1.44 1.74 -8.10
C LEU A 187 -1.40 0.22 -7.98
N TYR A 188 -1.02 -0.28 -6.82
CA TYR A 188 -1.02 -1.70 -6.50
C TYR A 188 -2.33 -2.06 -5.79
N ILE A 189 -2.70 -3.32 -5.83
CA ILE A 189 -3.91 -3.82 -5.18
C ILE A 189 -3.53 -4.77 -4.05
N GLY A 190 -3.98 -4.46 -2.85
CA GLY A 190 -3.82 -5.29 -1.67
C GLY A 190 -5.00 -6.22 -1.42
N GLY A 191 -4.73 -7.35 -0.77
CA GLY A 191 -5.77 -8.27 -0.30
C GLY A 191 -5.50 -9.72 -0.66
N HIS A 192 -6.26 -10.61 -0.01
CA HIS A 192 -6.09 -12.07 -0.08
C HIS A 192 -7.17 -12.79 -0.89
N SER A 193 -8.22 -12.07 -1.32
CA SER A 193 -9.35 -12.69 -2.01
C SER A 193 -9.12 -12.83 -3.51
N ALA A 194 -9.80 -13.79 -4.15
CA ALA A 194 -9.81 -13.92 -5.61
C ALA A 194 -10.34 -12.63 -6.30
N ALA A 195 -11.20 -11.85 -5.63
CA ALA A 195 -11.66 -10.56 -6.14
C ALA A 195 -10.53 -9.51 -6.16
N ALA A 196 -9.67 -9.49 -5.13
CA ALA A 196 -8.49 -8.63 -5.09
C ALA A 196 -7.48 -9.02 -6.19
N ALA A 197 -7.22 -10.32 -6.36
CA ALA A 197 -6.33 -10.83 -7.41
C ALA A 197 -6.84 -10.46 -8.82
N ARG A 198 -8.15 -10.65 -9.08
CA ARG A 198 -8.75 -10.22 -10.37
C ARG A 198 -8.65 -8.72 -10.60
N ARG A 199 -8.87 -7.90 -9.54
CA ARG A 199 -8.72 -6.45 -9.63
C ARG A 199 -7.28 -6.06 -9.95
N ALA A 200 -6.32 -6.68 -9.28
CA ALA A 200 -4.90 -6.46 -9.55
C ALA A 200 -4.55 -6.74 -11.01
N GLY A 201 -4.97 -7.88 -11.55
CA GLY A 201 -4.75 -8.22 -12.95
C GLY A 201 -5.39 -7.23 -13.92
N ARG A 202 -6.66 -6.86 -13.70
CA ARG A 202 -7.39 -5.96 -14.59
C ARG A 202 -6.94 -4.51 -14.50
N LEU A 203 -6.68 -4.01 -13.29
CA LEU A 203 -6.56 -2.57 -13.02
C LEU A 203 -5.27 -2.17 -12.32
N GLY A 204 -4.58 -3.07 -11.62
CA GLY A 204 -3.40 -2.74 -10.82
C GLY A 204 -2.12 -2.70 -11.63
N ASP A 205 -1.15 -1.92 -11.18
CA ASP A 205 0.24 -1.99 -11.64
C ASP A 205 1.02 -3.06 -10.87
N GLY A 206 0.43 -3.57 -9.78
CA GLY A 206 0.95 -4.67 -9.00
C GLY A 206 -0.11 -5.29 -8.08
N PHE A 207 0.26 -6.44 -7.50
CA PHE A 207 -0.52 -7.20 -6.54
C PHE A 207 0.28 -7.41 -5.26
N GLN A 208 -0.35 -7.10 -4.12
CA GLN A 208 0.21 -7.32 -2.79
C GLN A 208 -0.70 -8.27 -2.01
N PRO A 209 -0.58 -9.60 -2.22
CA PRO A 209 -1.37 -10.60 -1.50
C PRO A 209 -0.95 -10.61 -0.04
N LEU A 210 -1.89 -10.27 0.85
CA LEU A 210 -1.64 -10.23 2.29
C LEU A 210 -2.08 -11.54 2.95
N GLY A 211 -1.23 -12.11 3.82
CA GLY A 211 -1.57 -13.28 4.62
C GLY A 211 -1.66 -14.61 3.85
N LEU A 212 -1.31 -14.64 2.57
CA LEU A 212 -1.30 -15.86 1.76
C LEU A 212 0.08 -16.52 1.74
N GLY A 213 0.09 -17.85 1.67
CA GLY A 213 1.29 -18.66 1.51
C GLY A 213 1.00 -19.95 0.76
N GLY A 214 2.03 -20.70 0.38
CA GLY A 214 1.89 -22.01 -0.27
C GLY A 214 0.98 -21.97 -1.50
N ASP A 215 0.08 -22.96 -1.58
CA ASP A 215 -0.83 -23.15 -2.72
C ASP A 215 -1.84 -22.00 -2.86
N ASP A 216 -2.30 -21.41 -1.77
CA ASP A 216 -3.22 -20.25 -1.81
C ASP A 216 -2.58 -19.03 -2.47
N LEU A 217 -1.32 -18.78 -2.20
CA LEU A 217 -0.56 -17.71 -2.86
C LEU A 217 -0.39 -18.00 -4.36
N ALA A 218 -0.01 -19.23 -4.71
CA ALA A 218 0.13 -19.64 -6.10
C ALA A 218 -1.19 -19.51 -6.86
N ALA A 219 -2.31 -19.94 -6.26
CA ALA A 219 -3.65 -19.79 -6.83
C ALA A 219 -4.04 -18.32 -7.03
N ALA A 220 -3.76 -17.44 -6.04
CA ALA A 220 -4.07 -16.01 -6.15
C ALA A 220 -3.24 -15.34 -7.28
N VAL A 221 -1.96 -15.69 -7.41
CA VAL A 221 -1.09 -15.20 -8.50
C VAL A 221 -1.59 -15.70 -9.87
N ALA A 222 -2.02 -16.95 -9.96
CA ALA A 222 -2.61 -17.50 -11.20
C ALA A 222 -3.89 -16.75 -11.59
N VAL A 223 -4.80 -16.49 -10.64
CA VAL A 223 -6.01 -15.69 -10.86
C VAL A 223 -5.67 -14.27 -11.33
N MET A 224 -4.68 -13.63 -10.75
CA MET A 224 -4.22 -12.30 -11.15
C MET A 224 -3.70 -12.31 -12.59
N ARG A 225 -2.83 -13.28 -12.93
CA ARG A 225 -2.26 -13.39 -14.29
C ARG A 225 -3.32 -13.65 -15.35
N THR A 226 -4.27 -14.56 -15.07
CA THR A 226 -5.42 -14.82 -15.97
C THR A 226 -6.23 -13.55 -16.17
N ALA A 227 -6.58 -12.85 -15.11
CA ALA A 227 -7.35 -11.61 -15.20
C ALA A 227 -6.62 -10.47 -15.95
N ALA A 228 -5.30 -10.43 -15.92
CA ALA A 228 -4.50 -9.51 -16.73
C ALA A 228 -4.61 -9.88 -18.22
N SER A 229 -4.41 -11.15 -18.56
CA SER A 229 -4.55 -11.65 -19.95
C SER A 229 -5.94 -11.39 -20.51
N ASP A 230 -7.01 -11.70 -19.75
CA ASP A 230 -8.40 -11.48 -20.14
C ASP A 230 -8.72 -10.00 -20.37
N ALA A 231 -8.01 -9.11 -19.69
CA ALA A 231 -8.09 -7.66 -19.88
C ALA A 231 -7.18 -7.11 -21.01
N GLY A 232 -6.52 -7.99 -21.76
CA GLY A 232 -5.60 -7.60 -22.84
C GLY A 232 -4.28 -6.98 -22.34
N ARG A 233 -3.91 -7.23 -21.08
CA ARG A 233 -2.68 -6.73 -20.46
C ARG A 233 -1.62 -7.84 -20.40
N ASP A 234 -0.36 -7.46 -20.44
CA ASP A 234 0.74 -8.38 -20.17
C ASP A 234 0.74 -8.80 -18.69
N PRO A 235 0.53 -10.09 -18.37
CA PRO A 235 0.57 -10.57 -16.99
C PRO A 235 1.92 -10.37 -16.28
N SER A 236 3.02 -10.34 -17.04
CA SER A 236 4.36 -10.10 -16.50
C SER A 236 4.59 -8.63 -16.10
N GLY A 237 3.78 -7.72 -16.64
CA GLY A 237 3.79 -6.31 -16.28
C GLY A 237 3.07 -5.99 -14.96
N VAL A 238 2.39 -6.98 -14.34
CA VAL A 238 1.78 -6.81 -13.01
C VAL A 238 2.77 -7.26 -11.94
N ALA A 239 3.40 -6.30 -11.28
CA ALA A 239 4.40 -6.56 -10.24
C ALA A 239 3.82 -7.36 -9.05
N LEU A 240 4.64 -8.14 -8.37
CA LEU A 240 4.22 -8.93 -7.20
C LEU A 240 5.02 -8.51 -5.96
N VAL A 241 4.31 -8.13 -4.89
CA VAL A 241 4.90 -7.76 -3.60
C VAL A 241 4.51 -8.80 -2.56
N LEU A 242 5.50 -9.43 -1.93
CA LEU A 242 5.28 -10.42 -0.87
C LEU A 242 5.60 -9.85 0.50
N GLY A 243 5.11 -10.49 1.56
CA GLY A 243 5.37 -10.14 2.94
C GLY A 243 6.30 -11.14 3.63
N ALA A 244 7.16 -10.62 4.52
CA ALA A 244 7.95 -11.42 5.45
C ALA A 244 8.17 -10.63 6.75
N THR A 245 8.92 -11.22 7.70
CA THR A 245 9.41 -10.48 8.88
C THR A 245 10.92 -10.30 8.81
N LEU A 246 11.40 -9.20 9.36
CA LEU A 246 12.82 -8.86 9.38
C LEU A 246 13.73 -10.03 9.83
N PRO A 247 13.44 -10.75 10.93
CA PRO A 247 14.28 -11.87 11.35
C PRO A 247 14.27 -13.10 10.43
N ARG A 248 13.24 -13.22 9.57
CA ARG A 248 13.08 -14.36 8.65
C ARG A 248 13.50 -14.04 7.22
N MET A 249 14.01 -12.85 6.98
CA MET A 249 14.51 -12.46 5.65
C MET A 249 15.94 -12.95 5.48
N ASP A 250 16.18 -13.72 4.44
CA ASP A 250 17.49 -14.23 4.03
C ASP A 250 17.52 -14.47 2.51
N ALA A 251 18.69 -14.87 1.98
CA ALA A 251 18.88 -15.14 0.56
C ALA A 251 17.91 -16.21 0.02
N SER A 252 17.66 -17.28 0.79
CA SER A 252 16.73 -18.37 0.40
C SER A 252 15.30 -17.84 0.24
N LYS A 253 14.87 -16.95 1.13
CA LYS A 253 13.57 -16.29 1.05
C LYS A 253 13.47 -15.37 -0.15
N ALA A 254 14.54 -14.64 -0.48
CA ALA A 254 14.62 -13.79 -1.67
C ALA A 254 14.53 -14.62 -2.96
N GLU A 255 15.27 -15.72 -3.04
CA GLU A 255 15.26 -16.65 -4.18
C GLU A 255 13.85 -17.28 -4.37
N TRP A 256 13.23 -17.73 -3.28
CA TRP A 256 11.87 -18.25 -3.31
C TRP A 256 10.87 -17.21 -3.83
N ALA A 257 10.96 -15.97 -3.37
CA ALA A 257 10.08 -14.90 -3.82
C ALA A 257 10.30 -14.57 -5.30
N ALA A 258 11.56 -14.50 -5.74
CA ALA A 258 11.93 -14.28 -7.13
C ALA A 258 11.41 -15.39 -8.05
N ALA A 259 11.46 -16.66 -7.62
CA ALA A 259 10.92 -17.80 -8.35
C ALA A 259 9.40 -17.72 -8.56
N LEU A 260 8.67 -17.03 -7.67
CA LEU A 260 7.25 -16.72 -7.83
C LEU A 260 6.99 -15.52 -8.75
N GLY A 261 8.03 -14.79 -9.13
CA GLY A 261 7.96 -13.58 -9.93
C GLY A 261 7.77 -12.32 -9.09
N ALA A 262 8.07 -12.37 -7.79
CA ALA A 262 8.06 -11.17 -6.95
C ALA A 262 9.31 -10.32 -7.22
N ASP A 263 9.11 -9.03 -7.29
CA ASP A 263 10.17 -8.02 -7.41
C ASP A 263 10.50 -7.34 -6.08
N ARG A 264 9.62 -7.51 -5.08
CA ARG A 264 9.70 -6.83 -3.80
C ARG A 264 9.19 -7.68 -2.63
N ILE A 265 9.81 -7.48 -1.46
CA ILE A 265 9.34 -8.04 -0.19
C ILE A 265 9.19 -6.89 0.82
N LEU A 266 8.01 -6.78 1.44
CA LEU A 266 7.76 -5.90 2.58
C LEU A 266 8.02 -6.64 3.88
N LEU A 267 8.83 -6.05 4.74
CA LEU A 267 9.31 -6.64 5.97
C LEU A 267 8.68 -5.94 7.18
N SER A 268 7.98 -6.69 7.99
CA SER A 268 7.48 -6.23 9.29
C SER A 268 8.48 -6.61 10.39
N ALA A 269 8.52 -5.82 11.45
CA ALA A 269 9.20 -6.20 12.67
C ALA A 269 8.60 -7.49 13.26
N SER A 270 9.37 -8.20 14.06
CA SER A 270 8.84 -9.34 14.80
C SER A 270 7.96 -8.88 15.97
N ARG A 271 7.04 -9.74 16.39
CA ARG A 271 6.24 -9.47 17.60
C ARG A 271 7.07 -9.35 18.90
N ARG A 272 8.37 -9.63 18.85
CA ARG A 272 9.29 -9.50 20.01
C ARG A 272 9.91 -8.09 20.07
N ALA A 273 9.99 -7.39 18.96
CA ALA A 273 10.44 -6.02 18.89
C ALA A 273 9.31 -5.10 19.37
N THR A 274 9.34 -4.73 20.64
CA THR A 274 8.30 -3.91 21.30
C THR A 274 8.75 -2.47 21.55
N THR A 275 9.95 -2.11 21.10
CA THR A 275 10.52 -0.76 21.18
C THR A 275 11.10 -0.36 19.85
N LEU A 276 11.31 0.93 19.62
CA LEU A 276 11.97 1.41 18.41
C LEU A 276 13.35 0.79 18.24
N ASP A 277 14.19 0.84 19.30
CA ASP A 277 15.55 0.28 19.29
C ASP A 277 15.55 -1.18 18.83
N ALA A 278 14.64 -2.01 19.38
CA ALA A 278 14.52 -3.40 18.98
C ALA A 278 14.12 -3.58 17.51
N VAL A 279 13.29 -2.70 16.97
CA VAL A 279 12.96 -2.70 15.54
C VAL A 279 14.16 -2.30 14.70
N LEU A 280 14.89 -1.26 15.10
CA LEU A 280 16.09 -0.80 14.40
C LEU A 280 17.20 -1.85 14.43
N ASP A 281 17.36 -2.57 15.53
CA ASP A 281 18.30 -3.73 15.66
C ASP A 281 17.92 -4.85 14.68
N GLU A 282 16.62 -5.20 14.58
CA GLU A 282 16.17 -6.19 13.59
C GLU A 282 16.40 -5.72 12.15
N MET A 283 16.22 -4.42 11.86
CA MET A 283 16.52 -3.83 10.55
C MET A 283 18.01 -3.92 10.24
N ALA A 284 18.89 -3.53 11.17
CA ALA A 284 20.33 -3.61 11.00
C ALA A 284 20.81 -5.05 10.75
N ALA A 285 20.34 -5.99 11.57
CA ALA A 285 20.66 -7.41 11.40
C ALA A 285 20.14 -7.99 10.06
N CYS A 286 18.98 -7.53 9.59
CA CYS A 286 18.45 -7.91 8.28
C CYS A 286 19.29 -7.31 7.14
N ALA A 287 19.66 -6.04 7.23
CA ALA A 287 20.50 -5.37 6.23
C ALA A 287 21.85 -6.04 6.08
N GLU A 288 22.49 -6.42 7.21
CA GLU A 288 23.74 -7.18 7.21
C GLU A 288 23.59 -8.54 6.52
N ARG A 289 22.56 -9.33 6.86
CA ARG A 289 22.30 -10.65 6.24
C ARG A 289 22.02 -10.55 4.74
N MET A 290 21.37 -9.47 4.32
CA MET A 290 20.97 -9.26 2.92
C MET A 290 22.01 -8.47 2.12
N HIS A 291 23.12 -8.06 2.76
CA HIS A 291 24.17 -7.23 2.17
C HIS A 291 23.62 -5.95 1.51
N LEU A 292 22.66 -5.29 2.18
CA LEU A 292 22.19 -3.98 1.79
C LEU A 292 23.28 -2.96 2.15
N ALA A 293 23.61 -2.05 1.24
CA ALA A 293 24.57 -0.99 1.57
C ALA A 293 24.37 0.22 0.75
#